data_b4854d581c79a0e87664f27275178ed4
#
_entry.id   b4854d581c79a0e87664f27275178ed4
#
_cell.length_a   1.000
_cell.length_b   1.000
_cell.length_c   1.000
_cell.angle_alpha   90.00
_cell.angle_beta   90.00
_cell.angle_gamma   90.00
#
_symmetry.space_group_name_H-M   'P 1'
#
loop_
_entity.id
_entity.type
_entity.pdbx_description
1 polymer ?
#
loop_
_entity_poly.entity_id
_entity_poly.type
_entity_poly.pdbx_seq_one_letter_code
_entity_poly.pdbx_strand_id
1 'polypeptide(L)'
;MNKIRLFVMAMVALVFAACQESNGDYRDVVYITGTMQKNTIRKGFEGADQVDLSVTCTGKVSAPVTATFEAAPDLLDAYNQANNSSYIVPPTSAYSIEDAKVTITPGNFVSTQAKLMIGDPTQFEEGKNYCLPVRVKSDGNLLEAGSVAYIVFVPIITTEVADIYAKPFLVPGFRNNEALGHLSQLTMECKVYVNEFCHTNPYISSLMGCEENFLLRFGDVSCDPDQLQLAGGKTGAPSWDKPDKGTAHPTTFPTHFPTKKWCHFACVYDGSQITMYLDGEPMGDPVKATGDISLVWSYDYGTSYGDNNGPFAIGYSAGGRYLDGRVSEFRVWNVARTPADLLNNICYVDPHSPGLIAYWRFCGTDQQEDGSILDQTGNGFNAVAKNGRPSWIPNHKCPY
;
A
#
# COMPACT_ATOMS: atom_id res chain seq x y z
N MET A 1 18.34 4.13 -61.59
CA MET A 1 18.61 2.95 -60.71
C MET A 1 19.88 3.06 -59.89
N ASN A 2 20.90 3.81 -60.30
CA ASN A 2 22.18 3.85 -59.56
C ASN A 2 22.21 4.75 -58.29
N LYS A 3 21.36 5.76 -58.20
CA LYS A 3 21.29 6.64 -57.00
C LYS A 3 20.64 5.99 -55.76
N ILE A 4 19.69 5.09 -55.96
CA ILE A 4 19.01 4.38 -54.87
C ILE A 4 19.91 3.29 -54.26
N ARG A 5 20.74 2.63 -55.11
CA ARG A 5 21.71 1.63 -54.61
C ARG A 5 22.85 2.26 -53.78
N LEU A 6 23.25 3.49 -54.11
CA LEU A 6 24.28 4.20 -53.33
C LEU A 6 23.75 4.64 -51.98
N PHE A 7 22.46 5.05 -51.89
CA PHE A 7 21.84 5.47 -50.64
C PHE A 7 21.60 4.29 -49.68
N VAL A 8 21.22 3.11 -50.20
CA VAL A 8 21.05 1.90 -49.42
C VAL A 8 22.40 1.37 -48.89
N MET A 9 23.48 1.44 -49.73
CA MET A 9 24.82 1.07 -49.26
C MET A 9 25.36 2.02 -48.17
N ALA A 10 25.09 3.33 -48.27
CA ALA A 10 25.50 4.30 -47.27
C ALA A 10 24.71 4.10 -45.94
N MET A 11 23.43 3.74 -46.01
CA MET A 11 22.61 3.47 -44.82
C MET A 11 23.00 2.15 -44.13
N VAL A 12 23.39 1.11 -44.89
CA VAL A 12 23.92 -0.14 -44.33
C VAL A 12 25.30 0.07 -43.70
N ALA A 13 26.15 0.92 -44.28
CA ALA A 13 27.45 1.25 -43.68
C ALA A 13 27.34 2.08 -42.40
N LEU A 14 26.29 2.95 -42.26
CA LEU A 14 26.02 3.69 -41.05
C LEU A 14 25.47 2.80 -39.93
N VAL A 15 24.72 1.73 -40.22
CA VAL A 15 24.24 0.78 -39.24
C VAL A 15 25.39 -0.10 -38.68
N PHE A 16 26.40 -0.41 -39.52
CA PHE A 16 27.59 -1.14 -39.05
C PHE A 16 28.59 -0.26 -38.29
N ALA A 17 28.60 1.07 -38.52
CA ALA A 17 29.44 1.99 -37.77
C ALA A 17 28.85 2.32 -36.37
N ALA A 18 27.56 2.06 -36.14
CA ALA A 18 26.92 2.24 -34.82
C ALA A 18 27.16 1.05 -33.85
N CYS A 19 27.74 -0.04 -34.34
CA CYS A 19 28.24 -1.17 -33.53
C CYS A 19 29.77 -1.15 -33.42
N GLN A 20 30.39 0.02 -33.38
CA GLN A 20 31.73 0.12 -32.80
C GLN A 20 31.54 -0.04 -31.30
N GLU A 21 31.87 -1.25 -30.80
CA GLU A 21 32.12 -1.47 -29.39
C GLU A 21 32.95 -0.30 -28.88
N SER A 22 32.36 0.54 -28.04
CA SER A 22 33.15 1.37 -27.17
C SER A 22 33.95 0.38 -26.33
N ASN A 23 35.23 0.18 -26.61
CA ASN A 23 36.20 -0.34 -25.67
C ASN A 23 36.31 0.69 -24.54
N GLY A 24 35.19 0.97 -23.86
CA GLY A 24 35.19 1.58 -22.56
C GLY A 24 35.85 0.58 -21.61
N ASP A 25 36.86 1.02 -20.88
CA ASP A 25 37.42 0.27 -19.75
C ASP A 25 36.28 -0.16 -18.85
N TYR A 26 35.68 -1.33 -19.11
CA TYR A 26 34.72 -1.96 -18.22
C TYR A 26 35.47 -2.35 -16.94
N ARG A 27 35.52 -1.42 -16.01
CA ARG A 27 36.05 -1.71 -14.70
C ARG A 27 34.98 -2.41 -13.91
N ASP A 28 35.36 -3.55 -13.33
CA ASP A 28 34.50 -4.20 -12.35
C ASP A 28 34.16 -3.24 -11.22
N VAL A 29 32.88 -3.20 -10.86
CA VAL A 29 32.36 -2.33 -9.81
C VAL A 29 31.82 -3.16 -8.64
N VAL A 30 31.98 -2.60 -7.44
CA VAL A 30 31.49 -3.18 -6.19
C VAL A 30 30.25 -2.42 -5.75
N TYR A 31 29.24 -3.14 -5.26
CA TYR A 31 27.99 -2.58 -4.75
C TYR A 31 27.41 -3.48 -3.66
N ILE A 32 26.48 -2.97 -2.83
CA ILE A 32 25.74 -3.79 -1.85
C ILE A 32 24.87 -4.78 -2.61
N THR A 33 24.95 -6.05 -2.26
CA THR A 33 24.20 -7.13 -2.92
C THR A 33 22.70 -6.83 -2.92
N GLY A 34 22.07 -6.89 -4.10
CA GLY A 34 20.65 -6.66 -4.31
C GLY A 34 20.25 -5.21 -4.59
N THR A 35 21.09 -4.20 -4.27
CA THR A 35 20.71 -2.78 -4.43
C THR A 35 20.53 -2.33 -5.88
N MET A 36 21.08 -3.04 -6.85
CA MET A 36 20.91 -2.74 -8.27
C MET A 36 19.49 -3.01 -8.77
N GLN A 37 18.72 -3.84 -8.07
CA GLN A 37 17.31 -4.10 -8.37
C GLN A 37 16.40 -3.23 -7.52
N LYS A 38 16.66 -3.21 -6.20
CA LYS A 38 15.92 -2.42 -5.21
C LYS A 38 16.83 -2.12 -4.03
N ASN A 39 17.06 -0.85 -3.77
CA ASN A 39 17.92 -0.42 -2.66
C ASN A 39 17.19 -0.34 -1.31
N THR A 40 15.87 -0.60 -1.29
CA THR A 40 15.06 -0.61 -0.07
C THR A 40 14.71 -2.04 0.30
N ILE A 41 15.10 -2.44 1.50
CA ILE A 41 14.83 -3.77 2.08
C ILE A 41 13.85 -3.58 3.24
N ARG A 42 12.67 -4.20 3.15
CA ARG A 42 11.70 -4.22 4.26
C ARG A 42 11.90 -5.50 5.06
N LYS A 43 12.26 -5.36 6.33
CA LYS A 43 12.49 -6.49 7.23
C LYS A 43 11.38 -6.56 8.28
N GLY A 44 10.52 -7.58 8.17
CA GLY A 44 9.55 -7.94 9.21
C GLY A 44 10.22 -8.72 10.34
N PHE A 45 9.85 -8.45 11.60
CA PHE A 45 10.41 -9.14 12.76
C PHE A 45 9.42 -9.16 13.94
N GLU A 46 9.44 -10.25 14.72
CA GLU A 46 8.57 -10.48 15.89
C GLU A 46 9.35 -10.42 17.22
N GLY A 47 10.65 -10.52 17.17
CA GLY A 47 11.62 -10.43 18.25
C GLY A 47 12.93 -9.93 17.68
N ALA A 48 14.01 -10.02 18.44
CA ALA A 48 15.34 -9.70 17.93
C ALA A 48 15.63 -10.53 16.67
N ASP A 49 16.13 -9.87 15.62
CA ASP A 49 16.35 -10.48 14.29
C ASP A 49 17.60 -9.85 13.63
N GLN A 50 17.90 -10.23 12.40
CA GLN A 50 19.03 -9.70 11.65
C GLN A 50 18.74 -9.54 10.16
N VAL A 51 19.53 -8.69 9.51
CA VAL A 51 19.65 -8.59 8.05
C VAL A 51 21.10 -8.87 7.68
N ASP A 52 21.30 -9.87 6.83
CA ASP A 52 22.62 -10.18 6.30
C ASP A 52 22.98 -9.21 5.17
N LEU A 53 24.14 -8.60 5.26
CA LEU A 53 24.65 -7.62 4.30
C LEU A 53 25.93 -8.15 3.65
N SER A 54 26.03 -8.05 2.35
CA SER A 54 27.23 -8.40 1.59
C SER A 54 27.44 -7.44 0.44
N VAL A 55 28.63 -7.45 -0.15
CA VAL A 55 28.92 -6.74 -1.40
C VAL A 55 29.14 -7.70 -2.53
N THR A 56 28.73 -7.29 -3.74
CA THR A 56 28.94 -8.01 -4.97
C THR A 56 29.85 -7.18 -5.89
N CYS A 57 30.81 -7.83 -6.54
CA CYS A 57 31.58 -7.26 -7.65
C CYS A 57 31.02 -7.79 -8.97
N THR A 58 30.99 -6.97 -10.02
CA THR A 58 30.49 -7.38 -11.34
C THR A 58 31.32 -8.49 -11.99
N GLY A 59 32.60 -8.62 -11.60
CA GLY A 59 33.49 -9.68 -12.01
C GLY A 59 34.13 -10.41 -10.85
N LYS A 60 34.78 -11.55 -11.12
CA LYS A 60 35.60 -12.26 -10.14
C LYS A 60 36.85 -11.46 -9.82
N VAL A 61 37.06 -11.15 -8.56
CA VAL A 61 38.25 -10.40 -8.14
C VAL A 61 39.52 -11.22 -8.26
N SER A 62 40.62 -10.61 -8.70
CA SER A 62 41.93 -11.25 -8.76
C SER A 62 42.76 -11.08 -7.50
N ALA A 63 42.45 -10.07 -6.69
CA ALA A 63 43.00 -9.78 -5.39
C ALA A 63 41.88 -9.57 -4.36
N PRO A 64 42.12 -9.72 -3.04
CA PRO A 64 41.09 -9.47 -2.04
C PRO A 64 40.57 -8.03 -2.16
N VAL A 65 39.22 -7.89 -2.12
CA VAL A 65 38.55 -6.57 -2.07
C VAL A 65 37.83 -6.47 -0.73
N THR A 66 38.16 -5.44 0.02
CA THR A 66 37.58 -5.20 1.35
C THR A 66 36.50 -4.13 1.28
N ALA A 67 35.43 -4.34 2.02
CA ALA A 67 34.37 -3.36 2.20
C ALA A 67 33.96 -3.27 3.67
N THR A 68 33.49 -2.10 4.08
CA THR A 68 33.03 -1.88 5.47
C THR A 68 31.67 -1.21 5.45
N PHE A 69 30.71 -1.82 6.13
CA PHE A 69 29.34 -1.29 6.31
C PHE A 69 29.29 -0.34 7.50
N GLU A 70 28.56 0.76 7.36
CA GLU A 70 28.29 1.70 8.43
C GLU A 70 26.85 2.23 8.35
N ALA A 71 26.24 2.52 9.50
CA ALA A 71 24.98 3.24 9.56
C ALA A 71 25.19 4.67 9.04
N ALA A 72 24.27 5.16 8.21
CA ALA A 72 24.35 6.45 7.56
C ALA A 72 23.04 7.25 7.72
N PRO A 73 22.62 7.58 8.95
CA PRO A 73 21.36 8.28 9.23
C PRO A 73 21.27 9.63 8.53
N ASP A 74 22.39 10.26 8.20
CA ASP A 74 22.51 11.49 7.43
C ASP A 74 21.88 11.41 6.03
N LEU A 75 21.66 10.23 5.50
CA LEU A 75 21.06 10.01 4.16
C LEU A 75 19.53 9.88 4.20
N LEU A 76 18.90 9.82 5.38
CA LEU A 76 17.48 9.52 5.48
C LEU A 76 16.59 10.66 4.97
N ASP A 77 16.93 11.90 5.22
CA ASP A 77 16.14 13.05 4.79
C ASP A 77 16.04 13.13 3.25
N ALA A 78 17.17 12.92 2.57
CA ALA A 78 17.19 12.88 1.10
C ALA A 78 16.37 11.71 0.55
N TYR A 79 16.43 10.54 1.21
CA TYR A 79 15.60 9.40 0.86
C TYR A 79 14.11 9.69 1.03
N ASN A 80 13.72 10.26 2.16
CA ASN A 80 12.34 10.65 2.44
C ASN A 80 11.80 11.62 1.38
N GLN A 81 12.59 12.64 1.04
CA GLN A 81 12.20 13.60 0.01
C GLN A 81 12.03 12.94 -1.37
N ALA A 82 12.97 12.08 -1.77
CA ALA A 82 12.93 11.40 -3.07
C ALA A 82 11.77 10.40 -3.21
N ASN A 83 11.33 9.79 -2.09
CA ASN A 83 10.30 8.75 -2.07
C ASN A 83 8.96 9.23 -1.48
N ASN A 84 8.84 10.54 -1.19
CA ASN A 84 7.66 11.13 -0.55
C ASN A 84 7.23 10.32 0.69
N SER A 85 8.20 10.05 1.58
CA SER A 85 8.05 9.24 2.79
C SER A 85 8.45 10.02 4.03
N SER A 86 8.10 9.51 5.22
CA SER A 86 8.32 10.18 6.52
C SER A 86 8.97 9.25 7.54
N TYR A 87 9.93 8.43 7.09
CA TYR A 87 10.67 7.56 8.00
C TYR A 87 11.52 8.36 8.99
N ILE A 88 11.68 7.78 10.18
CA ILE A 88 12.64 8.27 11.18
C ILE A 88 13.73 7.24 11.39
N VAL A 89 14.88 7.71 11.89
CA VAL A 89 16.00 6.83 12.24
C VAL A 89 15.62 5.99 13.47
N PRO A 90 15.85 4.66 13.49
CA PRO A 90 15.60 3.86 14.67
C PRO A 90 16.49 4.28 15.83
N PRO A 91 16.06 4.07 17.10
CA PRO A 91 16.90 4.31 18.27
C PRO A 91 18.23 3.58 18.15
N THR A 92 19.34 4.22 18.52
CA THR A 92 20.68 3.62 18.39
C THR A 92 20.87 2.37 19.25
N SER A 93 20.05 2.18 20.29
CA SER A 93 20.01 0.96 21.10
C SER A 93 19.29 -0.20 20.43
N ALA A 94 18.51 0.07 19.36
CA ALA A 94 17.67 -0.92 18.68
C ALA A 94 18.37 -1.58 17.50
N TYR A 95 19.61 -1.25 17.19
CA TYR A 95 20.38 -1.91 16.13
C TYR A 95 21.89 -1.87 16.39
N SER A 96 22.62 -2.80 15.77
CA SER A 96 24.08 -2.79 15.68
C SER A 96 24.53 -3.45 14.38
N ILE A 97 25.73 -3.13 13.89
CA ILE A 97 26.32 -3.83 12.75
C ILE A 97 27.50 -4.66 13.26
N GLU A 98 27.33 -5.97 13.23
CA GLU A 98 28.35 -6.95 13.56
C GLU A 98 29.11 -7.39 12.31
N ASP A 99 30.38 -7.78 12.46
CA ASP A 99 31.23 -8.20 11.36
C ASP A 99 31.23 -7.19 10.19
N ALA A 100 31.18 -5.89 10.50
CA ALA A 100 30.98 -4.80 9.55
C ALA A 100 31.99 -4.80 8.40
N LYS A 101 33.21 -5.34 8.61
CA LYS A 101 34.26 -5.49 7.60
C LYS A 101 34.13 -6.82 6.90
N VAL A 102 33.85 -6.79 5.60
CA VAL A 102 33.67 -7.97 4.73
C VAL A 102 34.74 -8.00 3.64
N THR A 103 35.00 -9.18 3.09
CA THR A 103 36.03 -9.36 2.05
C THR A 103 35.52 -10.26 0.92
N ILE A 104 35.69 -9.81 -0.32
CA ILE A 104 35.60 -10.68 -1.49
C ILE A 104 36.97 -11.30 -1.70
N THR A 105 37.04 -12.63 -1.57
CA THR A 105 38.32 -13.36 -1.75
C THR A 105 38.58 -13.61 -3.23
N PRO A 106 39.86 -13.75 -3.65
CA PRO A 106 40.23 -13.99 -5.04
C PRO A 106 39.46 -15.17 -5.67
N GLY A 107 39.01 -14.97 -6.91
CA GLY A 107 38.21 -15.95 -7.64
C GLY A 107 36.72 -15.92 -7.34
N ASN A 108 36.26 -15.13 -6.36
CA ASN A 108 34.87 -14.91 -6.02
C ASN A 108 34.40 -13.52 -6.47
N PHE A 109 33.09 -13.30 -6.43
CA PHE A 109 32.44 -12.02 -6.75
C PHE A 109 31.50 -11.54 -5.65
N VAL A 110 31.32 -12.33 -4.57
CA VAL A 110 30.53 -11.95 -3.38
C VAL A 110 31.39 -12.05 -2.14
N SER A 111 31.24 -11.10 -1.23
CA SER A 111 31.98 -11.05 0.04
C SER A 111 31.44 -12.03 1.08
N THR A 112 32.18 -12.16 2.20
CA THR A 112 31.62 -12.59 3.48
C THR A 112 30.45 -11.66 3.88
N GLN A 113 29.69 -12.04 4.91
CA GLN A 113 28.51 -11.28 5.36
C GLN A 113 28.81 -10.47 6.63
N ALA A 114 28.34 -9.24 6.66
CA ALA A 114 28.08 -8.47 7.85
C ALA A 114 26.64 -8.71 8.31
N LYS A 115 26.34 -8.43 9.57
CA LYS A 115 25.00 -8.60 10.15
C LYS A 115 24.51 -7.28 10.73
N LEU A 116 23.43 -6.75 10.15
CA LEU A 116 22.68 -5.70 10.83
C LEU A 116 21.74 -6.39 11.83
N MET A 117 22.08 -6.33 13.12
CA MET A 117 21.25 -6.82 14.21
C MET A 117 20.09 -5.85 14.44
N ILE A 118 18.89 -6.38 14.66
CA ILE A 118 17.68 -5.63 14.98
C ILE A 118 17.21 -6.06 16.36
N GLY A 119 16.94 -5.10 17.23
CA GLY A 119 16.45 -5.34 18.58
C GLY A 119 14.98 -5.79 18.61
N ASP A 120 14.50 -6.07 19.81
CA ASP A 120 13.13 -6.49 20.05
C ASP A 120 12.12 -5.38 19.64
N PRO A 121 10.92 -5.72 19.10
CA PRO A 121 9.88 -4.75 18.74
C PRO A 121 9.54 -3.73 19.83
N THR A 122 9.67 -4.09 21.11
CA THR A 122 9.40 -3.19 22.25
C THR A 122 10.36 -1.99 22.35
N GLN A 123 11.45 -2.01 21.59
CA GLN A 123 12.38 -0.89 21.49
C GLN A 123 11.95 0.18 20.48
N PHE A 124 10.87 -0.08 19.75
CA PHE A 124 10.33 0.79 18.73
C PHE A 124 8.99 1.38 19.19
N GLU A 125 8.80 2.66 18.95
CA GLU A 125 7.55 3.35 19.28
C GLU A 125 6.44 2.93 18.30
N GLU A 126 5.28 2.56 18.84
CA GLU A 126 4.13 2.17 18.02
C GLU A 126 3.67 3.32 17.09
N GLY A 127 3.33 2.99 15.88
CA GLY A 127 2.89 3.97 14.87
C GLY A 127 4.00 4.78 14.22
N LYS A 128 5.26 4.58 14.58
CA LYS A 128 6.41 5.18 13.90
C LYS A 128 6.97 4.24 12.85
N ASN A 129 7.37 4.82 11.73
CA ASN A 129 7.99 4.09 10.63
C ASN A 129 9.50 4.33 10.64
N TYR A 130 10.28 3.27 10.77
CA TYR A 130 11.72 3.36 10.93
C TYR A 130 12.45 2.89 9.69
N CYS A 131 13.47 3.65 9.28
CA CYS A 131 14.37 3.26 8.20
C CYS A 131 15.80 3.61 8.59
N LEU A 132 16.72 2.65 8.47
CA LEU A 132 18.14 2.85 8.65
C LEU A 132 18.84 2.80 7.29
N PRO A 133 19.38 3.92 6.77
CA PRO A 133 20.32 3.87 5.68
C PRO A 133 21.62 3.20 6.15
N VAL A 134 22.10 2.25 5.35
CA VAL A 134 23.38 1.58 5.56
C VAL A 134 24.22 1.79 4.31
N ARG A 135 25.36 2.46 4.46
CA ARG A 135 26.29 2.65 3.35
C ARG A 135 27.49 1.72 3.48
N VAL A 136 28.09 1.44 2.35
CA VAL A 136 29.35 0.68 2.28
C VAL A 136 30.47 1.59 1.79
N LYS A 137 31.67 1.42 2.36
CA LYS A 137 32.96 1.94 1.87
C LYS A 137 33.79 0.76 1.42
N SER A 138 34.49 0.88 0.29
CA SER A 138 35.30 -0.20 -0.26
C SER A 138 36.62 0.33 -0.79
N ASP A 139 37.68 -0.51 -0.77
CA ASP A 139 38.94 -0.28 -1.45
C ASP A 139 38.88 -0.66 -2.95
N GLY A 140 37.79 -1.33 -3.37
CA GLY A 140 37.47 -1.58 -4.76
C GLY A 140 36.79 -0.37 -5.43
N ASN A 141 36.54 -0.50 -6.74
CA ASN A 141 35.80 0.51 -7.52
C ASN A 141 34.33 0.51 -7.13
N LEU A 142 33.94 1.35 -6.18
CA LEU A 142 32.58 1.40 -5.64
C LEU A 142 31.60 2.05 -6.62
N LEU A 143 30.49 1.38 -6.91
CA LEU A 143 29.37 1.94 -7.67
C LEU A 143 28.49 2.77 -6.73
N GLU A 144 28.48 4.09 -6.91
CA GLU A 144 27.74 5.01 -6.03
C GLU A 144 26.26 4.68 -5.95
N ALA A 145 25.60 4.41 -7.08
CA ALA A 145 24.17 4.05 -7.12
C ALA A 145 23.81 2.79 -6.32
N GLY A 146 24.78 1.90 -6.07
CA GLY A 146 24.62 0.67 -5.29
C GLY A 146 25.30 0.69 -3.92
N SER A 147 25.79 1.85 -3.46
CA SER A 147 26.58 1.99 -2.25
C SER A 147 25.78 2.15 -0.96
N VAL A 148 24.45 2.32 -1.07
CA VAL A 148 23.53 2.52 0.05
C VAL A 148 22.34 1.57 -0.05
N ALA A 149 22.05 0.87 1.05
CA ALA A 149 20.80 0.14 1.25
C ALA A 149 19.97 0.83 2.34
N TYR A 150 18.67 0.93 2.12
CA TYR A 150 17.70 1.50 3.07
C TYR A 150 16.92 0.36 3.72
N ILE A 151 17.17 0.13 5.01
CA ILE A 151 16.54 -0.98 5.73
C ILE A 151 15.32 -0.44 6.49
N VAL A 152 14.13 -0.79 6.04
CA VAL A 152 12.87 -0.43 6.70
C VAL A 152 12.54 -1.51 7.73
N PHE A 153 12.43 -1.10 8.97
CA PHE A 153 12.10 -1.97 10.11
C PHE A 153 10.59 -2.07 10.25
N VAL A 154 10.06 -3.29 10.20
CA VAL A 154 8.61 -3.55 10.21
C VAL A 154 8.29 -4.50 11.37
N PRO A 155 8.03 -3.97 12.58
CA PRO A 155 7.57 -4.81 13.69
C PRO A 155 6.29 -5.55 13.31
N ILE A 156 6.26 -6.87 13.51
CA ILE A 156 5.06 -7.68 13.29
C ILE A 156 4.26 -7.68 14.58
N ILE A 157 3.04 -7.16 14.50
CA ILE A 157 2.09 -7.17 15.62
C ILE A 157 1.13 -8.36 15.51
N THR A 158 0.70 -8.87 16.65
CA THR A 158 -0.34 -9.91 16.72
C THR A 158 -1.62 -9.28 17.28
N THR A 159 -2.72 -9.42 16.55
CA THR A 159 -4.03 -8.84 16.90
C THR A 159 -5.16 -9.83 16.64
N GLU A 160 -6.38 -9.40 16.88
CA GLU A 160 -7.60 -10.06 16.41
C GLU A 160 -8.14 -9.36 15.17
N VAL A 161 -8.95 -10.07 14.40
CA VAL A 161 -9.66 -9.51 13.25
C VAL A 161 -11.11 -9.97 13.26
N ALA A 162 -12.01 -9.17 12.67
CA ALA A 162 -13.42 -9.50 12.61
C ALA A 162 -13.79 -10.30 11.37
N ASP A 163 -14.51 -11.41 11.54
CA ASP A 163 -15.26 -12.06 10.46
C ASP A 163 -16.67 -11.44 10.43
N ILE A 164 -16.98 -10.77 9.29
CA ILE A 164 -18.19 -9.94 9.17
C ILE A 164 -19.24 -10.50 8.21
N TYR A 165 -19.11 -11.74 7.78
CA TYR A 165 -20.12 -12.33 6.88
C TYR A 165 -21.54 -12.21 7.43
N ALA A 166 -22.45 -11.58 6.66
CA ALA A 166 -23.82 -11.22 7.02
C ALA A 166 -23.97 -10.40 8.32
N LYS A 167 -22.87 -9.85 8.84
CA LYS A 167 -22.81 -9.02 10.05
C LYS A 167 -22.11 -7.68 9.76
N PRO A 168 -22.69 -6.87 8.86
CA PRO A 168 -22.10 -5.61 8.46
C PRO A 168 -22.25 -4.53 9.53
N PHE A 169 -21.55 -3.44 9.30
CA PHE A 169 -21.57 -2.27 10.15
C PHE A 169 -22.04 -1.04 9.40
N LEU A 170 -22.75 -0.16 10.10
CA LEU A 170 -23.17 1.15 9.61
C LEU A 170 -22.46 2.23 10.42
N VAL A 171 -22.21 3.40 9.81
CA VAL A 171 -21.62 4.56 10.50
C VAL A 171 -22.64 5.69 10.58
N PRO A 172 -23.55 5.69 11.60
CA PRO A 172 -24.61 6.68 11.70
C PRO A 172 -24.11 8.12 11.85
N GLY A 173 -22.92 8.31 12.44
CA GLY A 173 -22.29 9.62 12.60
C GLY A 173 -21.96 10.36 11.29
N PHE A 174 -21.98 9.66 10.14
CA PHE A 174 -21.79 10.29 8.83
C PHE A 174 -23.09 10.91 8.29
N ARG A 175 -24.24 10.60 8.91
CA ARG A 175 -25.54 11.16 8.49
C ARG A 175 -25.59 12.66 8.73
N ASN A 176 -25.94 13.42 7.69
CA ASN A 176 -26.05 14.89 7.74
C ASN A 176 -24.79 15.61 8.23
N ASN A 177 -23.62 15.01 8.14
CA ASN A 177 -22.38 15.62 8.57
C ASN A 177 -21.76 16.47 7.45
N GLU A 178 -21.96 17.79 7.50
CA GLU A 178 -21.52 18.72 6.45
C GLU A 178 -20.01 18.64 6.15
N ALA A 179 -19.19 18.34 7.17
CA ALA A 179 -17.74 18.23 6.98
C ALA A 179 -17.33 17.06 6.07
N LEU A 180 -18.20 16.07 5.90
CA LEU A 180 -18.00 14.92 5.01
C LEU A 180 -18.69 15.10 3.66
N GLY A 181 -19.36 16.22 3.43
CA GLY A 181 -20.11 16.52 2.22
C GLY A 181 -19.27 17.08 1.09
N HIS A 182 -18.09 17.62 1.39
CA HIS A 182 -17.24 18.36 0.46
C HIS A 182 -15.77 18.00 0.63
N LEU A 183 -15.43 16.73 0.36
CA LEU A 183 -14.07 16.23 0.48
C LEU A 183 -13.32 16.46 -0.83
N SER A 184 -12.45 17.48 -0.87
CA SER A 184 -11.59 17.76 -2.02
C SER A 184 -10.48 16.72 -2.23
N GLN A 185 -10.17 15.96 -1.18
CA GLN A 185 -9.32 14.78 -1.20
C GLN A 185 -9.93 13.70 -0.30
N LEU A 186 -9.65 12.45 -0.59
CA LEU A 186 -10.16 11.33 0.20
C LEU A 186 -9.19 10.15 0.11
N THR A 187 -8.95 9.49 1.22
CA THR A 187 -8.46 8.11 1.23
C THR A 187 -9.40 7.24 2.05
N MET A 188 -9.82 6.12 1.47
CA MET A 188 -10.51 5.04 2.17
C MET A 188 -9.65 3.79 2.08
N GLU A 189 -9.24 3.23 3.20
CA GLU A 189 -8.34 2.07 3.22
C GLU A 189 -8.76 1.03 4.25
N CYS A 190 -8.38 -0.22 4.02
CA CYS A 190 -8.65 -1.31 4.95
C CYS A 190 -7.75 -2.52 4.69
N LYS A 191 -7.65 -3.39 5.69
CA LYS A 191 -7.21 -4.78 5.48
C LYS A 191 -8.44 -5.66 5.29
N VAL A 192 -8.39 -6.48 4.26
CA VAL A 192 -9.50 -7.36 3.91
C VAL A 192 -8.99 -8.73 3.47
N TYR A 193 -9.71 -9.76 3.90
CA TYR A 193 -9.55 -11.16 3.49
C TYR A 193 -10.89 -11.64 2.98
N VAL A 194 -11.04 -11.77 1.66
CA VAL A 194 -12.26 -12.26 1.05
C VAL A 194 -12.26 -13.78 1.11
N ASN A 195 -13.28 -14.37 1.76
CA ASN A 195 -13.48 -15.81 1.75
C ASN A 195 -13.98 -16.28 0.39
N GLU A 196 -15.02 -15.63 -0.10
CA GLU A 196 -15.68 -15.92 -1.36
C GLU A 196 -16.41 -14.68 -1.88
N PHE A 197 -16.44 -14.48 -3.20
CA PHE A 197 -17.26 -13.45 -3.82
C PHE A 197 -18.67 -13.96 -4.08
N CYS A 198 -19.62 -13.03 -4.19
CA CYS A 198 -21.02 -13.36 -4.46
C CYS A 198 -21.19 -13.96 -5.87
N HIS A 199 -21.69 -15.18 -5.97
CA HIS A 199 -21.98 -15.89 -7.22
C HIS A 199 -23.45 -15.86 -7.63
N THR A 200 -24.29 -15.12 -6.88
CA THR A 200 -25.72 -14.96 -7.20
C THR A 200 -26.00 -13.56 -7.73
N ASN A 201 -26.85 -13.47 -8.75
CA ASN A 201 -27.25 -12.18 -9.33
C ASN A 201 -27.73 -11.22 -8.22
N PRO A 202 -27.17 -10.00 -8.13
CA PRO A 202 -26.35 -9.27 -9.10
C PRO A 202 -24.82 -9.47 -8.97
N TYR A 203 -24.33 -10.51 -8.32
CA TYR A 203 -22.91 -10.86 -8.18
C TYR A 203 -22.08 -9.84 -7.39
N ILE A 204 -22.69 -9.07 -6.49
CA ILE A 204 -22.06 -7.96 -5.78
C ILE A 204 -21.70 -8.36 -4.36
N SER A 205 -20.43 -8.08 -3.99
CA SER A 205 -19.92 -8.09 -2.60
C SER A 205 -19.45 -6.68 -2.26
N SER A 206 -20.09 -6.03 -1.29
CA SER A 206 -19.79 -4.61 -1.00
C SER A 206 -18.73 -4.48 0.09
N LEU A 207 -17.72 -3.65 -0.15
CA LEU A 207 -16.60 -3.44 0.76
C LEU A 207 -16.89 -2.30 1.75
N MET A 208 -17.03 -1.07 1.28
CA MET A 208 -17.35 0.10 2.10
C MET A 208 -17.84 1.28 1.27
N GLY A 209 -18.60 2.16 1.90
CA GLY A 209 -19.06 3.41 1.31
C GLY A 209 -20.55 3.63 1.40
N CYS A 210 -21.05 4.61 0.66
CA CYS A 210 -22.45 5.00 0.57
C CYS A 210 -23.05 4.51 -0.73
N GLU A 211 -24.07 3.66 -0.66
CA GLU A 211 -24.84 3.25 -1.85
C GLU A 211 -25.37 4.47 -2.62
N GLU A 212 -25.33 4.41 -3.95
CA GLU A 212 -25.74 5.48 -4.86
C GLU A 212 -24.95 6.80 -4.74
N ASN A 213 -23.89 6.85 -3.90
CA ASN A 213 -23.07 8.04 -3.72
C ASN A 213 -21.59 7.74 -4.00
N PHE A 214 -20.90 7.05 -3.11
CA PHE A 214 -19.50 6.64 -3.26
C PHE A 214 -19.32 5.28 -2.61
N LEU A 215 -19.41 4.22 -3.40
CA LEU A 215 -19.36 2.84 -2.92
C LEU A 215 -18.24 2.06 -3.60
N LEU A 216 -17.42 1.43 -2.79
CA LEU A 216 -16.44 0.43 -3.20
C LEU A 216 -17.05 -0.96 -3.05
N ARG A 217 -17.11 -1.72 -4.15
CA ARG A 217 -17.72 -3.05 -4.19
C ARG A 217 -16.99 -3.95 -5.17
N PHE A 218 -17.16 -5.24 -5.04
CA PHE A 218 -16.68 -6.24 -5.99
C PHE A 218 -17.87 -6.78 -6.79
N GLY A 219 -17.63 -7.02 -8.08
CA GLY A 219 -18.59 -7.63 -8.98
C GLY A 219 -19.79 -6.76 -9.33
N ASP A 220 -20.43 -7.15 -10.40
CA ASP A 220 -21.74 -6.66 -10.88
C ASP A 220 -22.17 -7.58 -12.04
N VAL A 221 -23.38 -7.39 -12.56
CA VAL A 221 -23.85 -8.05 -13.80
C VAL A 221 -22.98 -7.74 -15.03
N SER A 222 -22.17 -6.70 -14.97
CA SER A 222 -21.33 -6.20 -16.08
C SER A 222 -19.83 -6.45 -15.89
N CYS A 223 -19.39 -7.09 -14.80
CA CYS A 223 -18.00 -7.42 -14.53
C CYS A 223 -17.90 -8.70 -13.68
N ASP A 224 -16.69 -9.26 -13.63
CA ASP A 224 -16.46 -10.48 -12.86
C ASP A 224 -16.62 -10.25 -11.35
N PRO A 225 -17.06 -11.27 -10.58
CA PRO A 225 -17.34 -11.14 -9.15
C PRO A 225 -16.15 -10.66 -8.30
N ASP A 226 -14.94 -10.87 -8.76
CA ASP A 226 -13.69 -10.51 -8.09
C ASP A 226 -13.06 -9.21 -8.60
N GLN A 227 -13.69 -8.53 -9.55
CA GLN A 227 -13.24 -7.22 -10.01
C GLN A 227 -13.80 -6.11 -9.13
N LEU A 228 -12.90 -5.21 -8.68
CA LEU A 228 -13.29 -4.04 -7.91
C LEU A 228 -14.05 -3.05 -8.81
N GLN A 229 -15.11 -2.51 -8.25
CA GLN A 229 -15.93 -1.49 -8.89
C GLN A 229 -16.11 -0.30 -7.96
N LEU A 230 -15.89 0.91 -8.48
CA LEU A 230 -16.31 2.15 -7.85
C LEU A 230 -17.68 2.52 -8.41
N ALA A 231 -18.68 2.43 -7.58
CA ALA A 231 -20.04 2.82 -7.90
C ALA A 231 -20.30 4.25 -7.38
N GLY A 232 -20.53 5.17 -8.28
CA GLY A 232 -20.88 6.55 -7.96
C GLY A 232 -22.35 6.83 -8.21
N GLY A 233 -22.89 7.78 -7.50
CA GLY A 233 -24.30 8.05 -7.48
C GLY A 233 -24.73 9.34 -8.12
N LYS A 234 -26.00 9.68 -7.85
CA LYS A 234 -26.77 10.74 -8.51
C LYS A 234 -26.47 12.13 -7.95
N THR A 235 -25.88 12.25 -6.76
CA THR A 235 -25.67 13.54 -6.10
C THR A 235 -24.35 13.54 -5.32
N GLY A 236 -23.49 14.50 -5.63
CA GLY A 236 -22.24 14.74 -4.88
C GLY A 236 -21.08 13.79 -5.18
N ALA A 237 -21.25 12.83 -6.06
CA ALA A 237 -20.15 12.01 -6.52
C ALA A 237 -19.29 12.79 -7.53
N PRO A 238 -17.97 12.58 -7.54
CA PRO A 238 -17.12 13.17 -8.55
C PRO A 238 -17.62 12.73 -9.95
N SER A 239 -17.54 13.66 -10.88
CA SER A 239 -17.80 13.34 -12.29
C SER A 239 -16.61 12.53 -12.81
N TRP A 240 -16.79 11.24 -13.05
CA TRP A 240 -15.76 10.46 -13.73
C TRP A 240 -15.77 10.74 -15.23
N ASP A 241 -14.59 10.86 -15.80
CA ASP A 241 -14.44 10.90 -17.26
C ASP A 241 -14.78 9.54 -17.87
N LYS A 242 -16.06 9.34 -18.17
CA LYS A 242 -16.45 8.35 -19.17
C LYS A 242 -16.97 9.08 -20.41
N PRO A 243 -16.34 8.88 -21.57
CA PRO A 243 -16.63 9.67 -22.78
C PRO A 243 -18.07 9.58 -23.28
N ASP A 244 -18.87 8.66 -22.81
CA ASP A 244 -20.12 8.34 -23.50
C ASP A 244 -21.42 8.70 -22.79
N LYS A 245 -21.47 9.09 -21.52
CA LYS A 245 -22.80 9.24 -20.86
C LYS A 245 -22.88 10.21 -19.68
N GLY A 246 -22.25 11.26 -19.51
CA GLY A 246 -22.59 12.39 -18.59
C GLY A 246 -23.19 12.10 -17.19
N THR A 247 -23.13 10.86 -16.72
CA THR A 247 -23.63 10.37 -15.43
C THR A 247 -22.58 9.45 -14.81
N ALA A 248 -22.41 9.53 -13.51
CA ALA A 248 -21.51 8.65 -12.77
C ALA A 248 -21.92 7.17 -12.95
N HIS A 249 -21.21 6.49 -13.83
CA HIS A 249 -21.38 5.05 -14.00
C HIS A 249 -20.36 4.30 -13.17
N PRO A 250 -20.66 3.08 -12.73
CA PRO A 250 -19.68 2.24 -12.08
C PRO A 250 -18.40 2.12 -12.93
N THR A 251 -17.26 2.36 -12.32
CA THR A 251 -15.96 2.15 -12.95
C THR A 251 -15.38 0.85 -12.44
N THR A 252 -15.12 -0.08 -13.34
CA THR A 252 -14.51 -1.38 -13.03
C THR A 252 -13.02 -1.30 -13.25
N PHE A 253 -12.26 -1.75 -12.26
CA PHE A 253 -10.80 -1.85 -12.35
C PHE A 253 -10.41 -3.23 -12.90
N PRO A 254 -9.40 -3.31 -13.79
CA PRO A 254 -9.08 -4.54 -14.51
C PRO A 254 -8.46 -5.63 -13.62
N THR A 255 -7.90 -5.24 -12.49
CA THR A 255 -7.22 -6.17 -11.58
C THR A 255 -8.24 -7.01 -10.82
N HIS A 256 -8.04 -8.34 -10.85
CA HIS A 256 -8.80 -9.29 -10.06
C HIS A 256 -8.30 -9.34 -8.63
N PHE A 257 -9.23 -9.27 -7.67
CA PHE A 257 -8.90 -9.29 -6.26
C PHE A 257 -8.81 -10.74 -5.76
N PRO A 258 -7.76 -11.12 -5.02
CA PRO A 258 -7.58 -12.51 -4.59
C PRO A 258 -8.55 -12.90 -3.47
N THR A 259 -8.94 -14.18 -3.42
CA THR A 259 -9.61 -14.78 -2.27
C THR A 259 -8.61 -15.48 -1.35
N LYS A 260 -8.98 -15.68 -0.09
CA LYS A 260 -8.24 -16.47 0.92
C LYS A 260 -6.81 -15.96 1.14
N LYS A 261 -6.63 -14.67 0.92
CA LYS A 261 -5.38 -13.95 1.16
C LYS A 261 -5.72 -12.60 1.81
N TRP A 262 -4.96 -12.21 2.83
CA TRP A 262 -5.03 -10.85 3.35
C TRP A 262 -4.43 -9.88 2.34
N CYS A 263 -5.10 -8.77 2.15
CA CYS A 263 -4.65 -7.67 1.32
C CYS A 263 -4.88 -6.35 2.04
N HIS A 264 -4.02 -5.39 1.83
CA HIS A 264 -4.29 -3.98 2.13
C HIS A 264 -4.85 -3.32 0.88
N PHE A 265 -6.05 -2.79 0.99
CA PHE A 265 -6.73 -2.08 -0.08
C PHE A 265 -6.83 -0.60 0.25
N ALA A 266 -6.65 0.27 -0.73
CA ALA A 266 -6.91 1.70 -0.60
C ALA A 266 -7.48 2.31 -1.88
N CYS A 267 -8.44 3.22 -1.69
CA CYS A 267 -8.97 4.13 -2.70
C CYS A 267 -8.51 5.54 -2.35
N VAL A 268 -7.75 6.17 -3.24
CA VAL A 268 -7.19 7.51 -3.03
C VAL A 268 -7.71 8.46 -4.10
N TYR A 269 -8.37 9.53 -3.66
CA TYR A 269 -8.74 10.68 -4.49
C TYR A 269 -7.86 11.87 -4.14
N ASP A 270 -7.12 12.38 -5.11
CA ASP A 270 -6.15 13.48 -4.93
C ASP A 270 -6.69 14.88 -5.29
N GLY A 271 -7.98 14.97 -5.67
CA GLY A 271 -8.63 16.18 -6.14
C GLY A 271 -8.75 16.24 -7.67
N SER A 272 -8.07 15.35 -8.39
CA SER A 272 -8.06 15.31 -9.86
C SER A 272 -8.28 13.91 -10.43
N GLN A 273 -7.93 12.89 -9.68
CA GLN A 273 -8.06 11.48 -10.09
C GLN A 273 -8.25 10.56 -8.89
N ILE A 274 -8.80 9.38 -9.16
CA ILE A 274 -8.95 8.29 -8.21
C ILE A 274 -8.02 7.16 -8.60
N THR A 275 -7.19 6.72 -7.65
CA THR A 275 -6.30 5.57 -7.81
C THR A 275 -6.67 4.50 -6.78
N MET A 276 -6.80 3.26 -7.23
CA MET A 276 -6.96 2.10 -6.35
C MET A 276 -5.62 1.43 -6.13
N TYR A 277 -5.35 1.02 -4.90
CA TYR A 277 -4.12 0.35 -4.51
C TYR A 277 -4.43 -0.99 -3.86
N LEU A 278 -3.62 -1.99 -4.20
CA LEU A 278 -3.60 -3.30 -3.56
C LEU A 278 -2.18 -3.57 -3.07
N ASP A 279 -2.02 -3.77 -1.76
CA ASP A 279 -0.71 -3.98 -1.12
C ASP A 279 0.33 -2.89 -1.49
N GLY A 280 -0.13 -1.64 -1.65
CA GLY A 280 0.68 -0.47 -2.00
C GLY A 280 0.95 -0.27 -3.51
N GLU A 281 0.51 -1.20 -4.36
CA GLU A 281 0.68 -1.11 -5.82
C GLU A 281 -0.63 -0.68 -6.51
N PRO A 282 -0.60 0.16 -7.55
CA PRO A 282 -1.81 0.55 -8.27
C PRO A 282 -2.51 -0.64 -8.94
N MET A 283 -3.83 -0.69 -8.84
CA MET A 283 -4.69 -1.72 -9.45
C MET A 283 -5.09 -1.39 -10.91
N GLY A 284 -4.35 -0.57 -11.60
CA GLY A 284 -4.61 -0.12 -12.95
C GLY A 284 -4.41 1.39 -13.10
N ASP A 285 -4.81 1.93 -14.23
CA ASP A 285 -4.68 3.36 -14.49
C ASP A 285 -5.61 4.19 -13.58
N PRO A 286 -5.16 5.36 -13.11
CA PRO A 286 -6.03 6.28 -12.37
C PRO A 286 -7.24 6.73 -13.19
N VAL A 287 -8.35 6.91 -12.52
CA VAL A 287 -9.58 7.42 -13.13
C VAL A 287 -9.70 8.91 -12.84
N LYS A 288 -9.77 9.74 -13.87
CA LYS A 288 -10.00 11.17 -13.70
C LYS A 288 -11.32 11.42 -12.98
N ALA A 289 -11.30 12.31 -12.03
CA ALA A 289 -12.46 12.71 -11.25
C ALA A 289 -12.38 14.21 -10.93
N THR A 290 -13.52 14.88 -10.91
CA THR A 290 -13.60 16.31 -10.61
C THR A 290 -14.70 16.58 -9.59
N GLY A 291 -14.51 17.64 -8.80
CA GLY A 291 -15.45 18.01 -7.75
C GLY A 291 -15.19 17.28 -6.43
N ASP A 292 -15.98 17.63 -5.43
CA ASP A 292 -15.84 17.08 -4.10
C ASP A 292 -16.53 15.72 -3.97
N ILE A 293 -15.96 14.85 -3.20
CA ILE A 293 -16.59 13.59 -2.79
C ILE A 293 -17.44 13.85 -1.56
N SER A 294 -18.63 13.25 -1.52
CA SER A 294 -19.47 13.23 -0.34
C SER A 294 -19.63 11.81 0.21
N LEU A 295 -19.36 11.65 1.50
CA LEU A 295 -19.66 10.44 2.27
C LEU A 295 -20.91 10.62 3.15
N VAL A 296 -21.65 11.72 2.97
CA VAL A 296 -22.88 12.03 3.71
C VAL A 296 -24.07 11.34 3.05
N TRP A 297 -24.91 10.76 3.88
CA TRP A 297 -26.25 10.37 3.49
C TRP A 297 -27.26 11.19 4.27
N SER A 298 -28.20 11.80 3.57
CA SER A 298 -29.14 12.76 4.17
C SER A 298 -30.61 12.34 4.09
N TYR A 299 -30.94 11.36 3.26
CA TYR A 299 -32.30 10.91 3.06
C TYR A 299 -32.38 9.39 3.00
N ASP A 300 -33.46 8.89 3.55
CA ASP A 300 -33.85 7.51 3.38
C ASP A 300 -34.31 7.38 1.93
N TYR A 301 -33.55 6.69 1.08
CA TYR A 301 -33.99 6.37 -0.26
C TYR A 301 -35.35 5.68 -0.17
N GLY A 302 -36.28 6.20 -0.95
CA GLY A 302 -37.65 5.68 -0.94
C GLY A 302 -37.72 4.18 -1.17
N THR A 303 -38.77 3.62 -0.77
CA THR A 303 -39.19 2.23 -0.62
C THR A 303 -38.82 1.21 -1.71
N SER A 304 -38.18 1.61 -2.82
CA SER A 304 -37.81 0.68 -3.90
C SER A 304 -36.61 -0.23 -3.57
N TYR A 305 -35.82 0.07 -2.53
CA TYR A 305 -34.66 -0.73 -2.15
C TYR A 305 -34.63 -1.09 -0.64
N GLY A 306 -35.68 -0.79 0.13
CA GLY A 306 -35.76 -1.04 1.58
C GLY A 306 -35.05 0.00 2.43
N ASP A 307 -35.14 -0.14 3.75
CA ASP A 307 -34.73 0.84 4.77
C ASP A 307 -33.21 1.06 4.88
N ASN A 308 -32.40 0.62 3.93
CA ASN A 308 -30.96 0.49 4.08
C ASN A 308 -30.15 1.15 2.98
N ASN A 309 -30.76 1.96 2.16
CA ASN A 309 -30.07 2.68 1.11
C ASN A 309 -29.50 3.97 1.67
N GLY A 310 -28.22 4.19 1.38
CA GLY A 310 -27.58 5.45 1.65
C GLY A 310 -26.66 5.53 2.84
N PRO A 311 -26.77 4.78 3.96
CA PRO A 311 -25.79 4.91 5.02
C PRO A 311 -24.42 4.50 4.59
N PHE A 312 -23.40 5.16 5.13
CA PHE A 312 -22.05 4.64 5.03
C PHE A 312 -21.99 3.29 5.74
N ALA A 313 -21.65 2.26 5.00
CA ALA A 313 -21.61 0.89 5.49
C ALA A 313 -20.26 0.23 5.24
N ILE A 314 -19.92 -0.73 6.09
CA ILE A 314 -18.74 -1.60 5.97
C ILE A 314 -19.25 -3.02 5.79
N GLY A 315 -18.83 -3.69 4.71
CA GLY A 315 -19.22 -5.05 4.38
C GLY A 315 -20.66 -5.20 3.88
N TYR A 316 -21.28 -4.12 3.40
CA TYR A 316 -22.68 -4.13 3.00
C TYR A 316 -23.06 -3.01 2.03
N SER A 317 -24.04 -3.29 1.17
CA SER A 317 -24.88 -2.30 0.52
C SER A 317 -26.30 -2.83 0.32
N ALA A 318 -27.17 -2.03 -0.32
CA ALA A 318 -28.57 -2.35 -0.51
C ALA A 318 -28.84 -3.77 -1.05
N GLY A 319 -29.93 -4.38 -0.59
CA GLY A 319 -30.38 -5.67 -1.10
C GLY A 319 -29.60 -6.89 -0.61
N GLY A 320 -28.87 -6.79 0.53
CA GLY A 320 -28.15 -7.93 1.09
C GLY A 320 -26.84 -8.26 0.41
N ARG A 321 -26.19 -7.27 -0.19
CA ARG A 321 -24.90 -7.42 -0.89
C ARG A 321 -23.74 -7.43 0.12
N TYR A 322 -23.65 -8.53 0.88
CA TYR A 322 -22.66 -8.69 1.94
C TYR A 322 -21.28 -9.01 1.40
N LEU A 323 -20.25 -8.55 2.12
CA LEU A 323 -18.91 -9.10 2.00
C LEU A 323 -18.84 -10.41 2.80
N ASP A 324 -18.44 -11.49 2.15
CA ASP A 324 -18.02 -12.71 2.83
C ASP A 324 -16.52 -12.63 3.07
N GLY A 325 -16.14 -12.24 4.29
CA GLY A 325 -14.73 -12.01 4.56
C GLY A 325 -14.43 -11.54 5.99
N ARG A 326 -13.14 -11.38 6.20
CA ARG A 326 -12.55 -10.85 7.43
C ARG A 326 -11.98 -9.48 7.17
N VAL A 327 -12.06 -8.62 8.18
CA VAL A 327 -11.68 -7.22 8.06
C VAL A 327 -10.88 -6.75 9.25
N SER A 328 -10.03 -5.75 8.99
CA SER A 328 -9.26 -5.03 10.00
C SER A 328 -8.84 -3.67 9.45
N GLU A 329 -8.50 -2.71 10.30
CA GLU A 329 -7.83 -1.46 9.94
C GLU A 329 -8.60 -0.62 8.91
N PHE A 330 -9.91 -0.45 9.09
CA PHE A 330 -10.70 0.45 8.24
C PHE A 330 -10.46 1.91 8.62
N ARG A 331 -10.12 2.73 7.64
CA ARG A 331 -9.80 4.15 7.86
C ARG A 331 -10.37 5.02 6.76
N VAL A 332 -10.80 6.20 7.15
CA VAL A 332 -11.26 7.27 6.25
C VAL A 332 -10.46 8.53 6.54
N TRP A 333 -9.91 9.13 5.51
CA TRP A 333 -9.06 10.33 5.57
C TRP A 333 -9.58 11.43 4.64
N ASN A 334 -9.41 12.70 5.02
CA ASN A 334 -9.64 13.84 4.13
C ASN A 334 -8.38 14.33 3.41
N VAL A 335 -7.40 13.46 3.26
CA VAL A 335 -6.15 13.69 2.56
C VAL A 335 -5.87 12.54 1.58
N ALA A 336 -5.16 12.83 0.50
CA ALA A 336 -4.64 11.82 -0.40
C ALA A 336 -3.37 11.22 0.19
N ARG A 337 -3.42 9.95 0.63
CA ARG A 337 -2.25 9.25 1.16
C ARG A 337 -1.33 8.79 0.04
N THR A 338 -0.02 8.88 0.28
CA THR A 338 0.98 8.41 -0.67
C THR A 338 1.09 6.87 -0.66
N PRO A 339 1.59 6.24 -1.73
CA PRO A 339 1.90 4.80 -1.72
C PRO A 339 2.82 4.38 -0.56
N ALA A 340 3.77 5.23 -0.18
CA ALA A 340 4.66 5.00 0.96
C ALA A 340 3.88 4.98 2.28
N ASP A 341 2.95 5.90 2.48
CA ASP A 341 2.09 5.91 3.68
C ASP A 341 1.22 4.66 3.75
N LEU A 342 0.59 4.30 2.63
CA LEU A 342 -0.25 3.10 2.55
C LEU A 342 0.53 1.84 2.89
N LEU A 343 1.75 1.70 2.34
CA LEU A 343 2.59 0.54 2.57
C LEU A 343 3.16 0.48 3.99
N ASN A 344 3.44 1.63 4.60
CA ASN A 344 4.08 1.70 5.92
C ASN A 344 3.08 1.58 7.08
N ASN A 345 1.82 1.89 6.85
CA ASN A 345 0.81 1.96 7.89
C ASN A 345 -0.27 0.87 7.77
N ILE A 346 0.05 -0.25 7.14
CA ILE A 346 -0.91 -1.36 6.93
C ILE A 346 -1.56 -1.81 8.25
N CYS A 347 -0.77 -1.88 9.33
CA CYS A 347 -1.17 -2.53 10.57
C CYS A 347 -1.61 -1.58 11.68
N TYR A 348 -1.27 -0.32 11.56
CA TYR A 348 -1.57 0.69 12.56
C TYR A 348 -1.31 2.10 12.00
N VAL A 349 -2.08 3.05 12.49
CA VAL A 349 -1.81 4.50 12.37
C VAL A 349 -2.05 5.14 13.74
N ASP A 350 -1.35 6.24 14.03
CA ASP A 350 -1.69 7.06 15.18
C ASP A 350 -3.12 7.61 14.99
N PRO A 351 -4.06 7.33 15.92
CA PRO A 351 -5.43 7.82 15.85
C PRO A 351 -5.56 9.36 15.73
N HIS A 352 -4.52 10.08 16.13
CA HIS A 352 -4.48 11.55 16.05
C HIS A 352 -3.74 12.06 14.80
N SER A 353 -3.49 11.19 13.81
CA SER A 353 -2.84 11.58 12.56
C SER A 353 -3.63 12.67 11.84
N PRO A 354 -2.95 13.74 11.32
CA PRO A 354 -3.61 14.79 10.58
C PRO A 354 -4.41 14.24 9.38
N GLY A 355 -5.66 14.66 9.28
CA GLY A 355 -6.54 14.25 8.18
C GLY A 355 -7.25 12.92 8.38
N LEU A 356 -6.99 12.17 9.46
CA LEU A 356 -7.73 10.96 9.78
C LEU A 356 -9.12 11.33 10.34
N ILE A 357 -10.17 10.95 9.61
CA ILE A 357 -11.57 11.24 9.96
C ILE A 357 -12.14 10.18 10.88
N ALA A 358 -11.95 8.92 10.52
CA ALA A 358 -12.46 7.77 11.26
C ALA A 358 -11.52 6.58 11.15
N TYR A 359 -11.43 5.77 12.22
CA TYR A 359 -10.55 4.62 12.29
C TYR A 359 -11.16 3.50 13.12
N TRP A 360 -11.43 2.37 12.51
CA TRP A 360 -11.96 1.16 13.14
C TRP A 360 -10.95 0.03 12.97
N ARG A 361 -10.29 -0.38 14.04
CA ARG A 361 -9.30 -1.47 14.00
C ARG A 361 -9.94 -2.83 13.73
N PHE A 362 -11.22 -2.98 14.11
CA PHE A 362 -11.91 -4.27 14.08
C PHE A 362 -11.17 -5.35 14.89
N CYS A 363 -10.74 -4.96 16.09
CA CYS A 363 -10.19 -5.83 17.11
C CYS A 363 -11.23 -6.04 18.22
N GLY A 364 -11.27 -7.22 18.85
CA GLY A 364 -12.28 -7.54 19.87
C GLY A 364 -12.26 -6.59 21.08
N THR A 365 -11.09 -6.05 21.42
CA THR A 365 -10.93 -5.06 22.49
C THR A 365 -11.61 -3.72 22.20
N ASP A 366 -11.93 -3.43 20.94
CA ASP A 366 -12.57 -2.18 20.52
C ASP A 366 -14.10 -2.31 20.46
N GLN A 367 -14.62 -3.52 20.64
CA GLN A 367 -16.05 -3.73 20.64
C GLN A 367 -16.67 -3.22 21.94
N GLN A 368 -17.63 -2.31 21.80
CA GLN A 368 -18.38 -1.73 22.91
C GLN A 368 -19.48 -2.68 23.39
N GLU A 369 -20.09 -2.40 24.56
CA GLU A 369 -21.16 -3.22 25.15
C GLU A 369 -22.38 -3.34 24.22
N ASP A 370 -22.70 -2.28 23.46
CA ASP A 370 -23.79 -2.26 22.49
C ASP A 370 -23.48 -3.02 21.18
N GLY A 371 -22.25 -3.53 21.04
CA GLY A 371 -21.78 -4.25 19.87
C GLY A 371 -21.17 -3.37 18.77
N SER A 372 -21.13 -2.05 18.97
CA SER A 372 -20.44 -1.15 18.06
C SER A 372 -18.92 -1.30 18.16
N ILE A 373 -18.20 -0.91 17.11
CA ILE A 373 -16.76 -0.81 17.08
C ILE A 373 -16.36 0.65 17.30
N LEU A 374 -15.50 0.86 18.28
CA LEU A 374 -15.01 2.19 18.64
C LEU A 374 -14.27 2.85 17.49
N ASP A 375 -14.62 4.10 17.20
CA ASP A 375 -13.80 4.99 16.39
C ASP A 375 -12.60 5.46 17.22
N GLN A 376 -11.41 5.03 16.83
CA GLN A 376 -10.17 5.31 17.56
C GLN A 376 -9.76 6.79 17.52
N THR A 377 -10.28 7.56 16.56
CA THR A 377 -9.94 9.01 16.42
C THR A 377 -10.54 9.86 17.53
N GLY A 378 -11.58 9.37 18.20
CA GLY A 378 -12.35 10.16 19.16
C GLY A 378 -13.36 11.11 18.53
N ASN A 379 -13.55 11.10 17.22
CA ASN A 379 -14.53 11.94 16.50
C ASN A 379 -15.98 11.41 16.66
N GLY A 380 -16.17 10.25 17.29
CA GLY A 380 -17.47 9.70 17.61
C GLY A 380 -18.16 8.96 16.45
N PHE A 381 -17.41 8.54 15.45
CA PHE A 381 -17.93 7.79 14.29
C PHE A 381 -17.93 6.28 14.54
N ASN A 382 -18.43 5.81 15.67
CA ASN A 382 -18.50 4.39 15.96
C ASN A 382 -19.24 3.63 14.86
N ALA A 383 -18.69 2.46 14.47
CA ALA A 383 -19.35 1.58 13.52
C ALA A 383 -20.33 0.66 14.25
N VAL A 384 -21.62 0.79 13.94
CA VAL A 384 -22.71 0.10 14.64
C VAL A 384 -23.07 -1.18 13.91
N ALA A 385 -23.07 -2.31 14.62
CA ALA A 385 -23.43 -3.60 14.03
C ALA A 385 -24.90 -3.63 13.60
N LYS A 386 -25.16 -4.03 12.35
CA LYS A 386 -26.52 -4.11 11.79
C LYS A 386 -27.22 -5.43 12.15
N ASN A 387 -26.53 -6.56 12.02
CA ASN A 387 -27.13 -7.90 12.15
C ASN A 387 -26.45 -8.75 13.24
N GLY A 388 -26.06 -8.13 14.36
CA GLY A 388 -25.37 -8.80 15.45
C GLY A 388 -23.84 -8.67 15.38
N ARG A 389 -23.18 -9.23 16.39
CA ARG A 389 -21.73 -9.09 16.58
C ARG A 389 -20.94 -9.95 15.59
N PRO A 390 -19.76 -9.50 15.15
CA PRO A 390 -18.85 -10.32 14.33
C PRO A 390 -18.31 -11.50 15.15
N SER A 391 -17.68 -12.44 14.47
CA SER A 391 -16.84 -13.44 15.12
C SER A 391 -15.39 -12.94 15.11
N TRP A 392 -14.68 -13.15 16.22
CA TRP A 392 -13.31 -12.72 16.37
C TRP A 392 -12.35 -13.85 16.02
N ILE A 393 -11.37 -13.58 15.17
CA ILE A 393 -10.32 -14.51 14.78
C ILE A 393 -9.04 -14.05 15.48
N PRO A 394 -8.54 -14.79 16.47
CA PRO A 394 -7.35 -14.42 17.22
C PRO A 394 -6.05 -14.70 16.47
N ASN A 395 -4.94 -14.21 17.01
CA ASN A 395 -3.57 -14.49 16.58
C ASN A 395 -3.29 -14.11 15.11
N HIS A 396 -3.94 -13.07 14.61
CA HIS A 396 -3.63 -12.54 13.30
C HIS A 396 -2.34 -11.71 13.36
N LYS A 397 -1.37 -12.07 12.52
CA LYS A 397 -0.12 -11.32 12.39
C LYS A 397 -0.23 -10.25 11.31
N CYS A 398 0.27 -9.06 11.63
CA CYS A 398 0.30 -7.94 10.70
C CYS A 398 1.70 -7.28 10.73
N PRO A 399 2.31 -6.98 9.58
CA PRO A 399 1.93 -7.44 8.25
C PRO A 399 2.09 -8.96 8.10
N TYR A 400 1.44 -9.52 7.13
CA TYR A 400 1.32 -10.97 6.88
C TYR A 400 2.38 -11.50 5.93
#